data_f51ea7ca65bcbb4c0b7f8fd0259c6bba
#
_entry.id   f51ea7ca65bcbb4c0b7f8fd0259c6bba
#
_cell.length_a   1.000
_cell.length_b   1.000
_cell.length_c   1.000
_cell.angle_alpha   90.00
_cell.angle_beta   90.00
_cell.angle_gamma   90.00
#
_symmetry.space_group_name_H-M   'P 1'
#
loop_
_entity.id
_entity.type
_entity.pdbx_description
1 polymer ?
#
loop_
_entity_poly.entity_id
_entity_poly.type
_entity_poly.pdbx_seq_one_letter_code
_entity_poly.pdbx_strand_id
1 'polypeptide(L)'
;MKLSSSPASALQVAVALEGCQRLEEIQQLVRAFAIPLGYHRFALFSISASEEGVVEHLYWLEGEWLESGEAVDLHAYMRECPMAMHIRERDQPFFWSKTVGAVGEQYRIVRQPEGLGRHGLQVPVYGPLGLEGAMSFGGDQIDASAHTRVGLALIAAAAFHAARRLMEMPVAGHERGLTGREREVLEWVSRGWRHADIATTLKLSVRTVENHLRSARRRLGVATTAEAVRVAIRNRDIEG
;
A
#
# COMPACT_ATOMS: atom_id res chain seq x y z
N MET A 1 17.50 -20.98 33.32
CA MET A 1 17.84 -21.42 31.94
C MET A 1 17.04 -20.53 31.00
N LYS A 2 17.60 -19.38 30.53
CA LYS A 2 16.95 -18.48 29.59
C LYS A 2 17.02 -19.15 28.21
N LEU A 3 15.88 -19.56 27.68
CA LEU A 3 15.75 -19.95 26.30
C LEU A 3 16.07 -18.70 25.47
N SER A 4 17.26 -18.64 24.88
CA SER A 4 17.62 -17.70 23.84
C SER A 4 16.81 -18.08 22.62
N SER A 5 15.62 -17.48 22.47
CA SER A 5 14.89 -17.57 21.20
C SER A 5 15.73 -16.84 20.16
N SER A 6 16.27 -17.59 19.21
CA SER A 6 16.87 -17.00 18.00
C SER A 6 15.88 -16.03 17.36
N PRO A 7 16.30 -14.85 16.91
CA PRO A 7 15.38 -13.91 16.28
C PRO A 7 14.68 -14.60 15.12
N ALA A 8 13.36 -14.40 15.03
CA ALA A 8 12.56 -14.98 13.94
C ALA A 8 13.11 -14.52 12.58
N SER A 9 13.22 -15.44 11.62
CA SER A 9 13.63 -15.08 10.25
C SER A 9 12.56 -14.24 9.58
N ALA A 10 12.94 -13.42 8.59
CA ALA A 10 11.99 -12.62 7.81
C ALA A 10 10.88 -13.49 7.19
N LEU A 11 11.21 -14.71 6.76
CA LEU A 11 10.22 -15.65 6.22
C LEU A 11 9.21 -16.11 7.29
N GLN A 12 9.68 -16.41 8.50
CA GLN A 12 8.78 -16.78 9.60
C GLN A 12 7.82 -15.64 9.96
N VAL A 13 8.33 -14.41 10.00
CA VAL A 13 7.50 -13.22 10.23
C VAL A 13 6.49 -13.02 9.09
N ALA A 14 6.91 -13.13 7.84
CA ALA A 14 6.02 -12.99 6.69
C ALA A 14 4.88 -14.02 6.70
N VAL A 15 5.18 -15.28 7.02
CA VAL A 15 4.16 -16.33 7.17
C VAL A 15 3.21 -16.03 8.33
N ALA A 16 3.73 -15.54 9.48
CA ALA A 16 2.88 -15.19 10.62
C ALA A 16 1.93 -14.01 10.30
N LEU A 17 2.37 -13.06 9.49
CA LEU A 17 1.56 -11.91 9.05
C LEU A 17 0.34 -12.33 8.23
N GLU A 18 0.39 -13.44 7.48
CA GLU A 18 -0.77 -13.94 6.75
C GLU A 18 -1.92 -14.36 7.68
N GLY A 19 -1.61 -14.83 8.88
CA GLY A 19 -2.58 -15.28 9.88
C GLY A 19 -3.18 -14.17 10.75
N CYS A 20 -2.66 -12.93 10.70
CA CYS A 20 -3.12 -11.83 11.54
C CYS A 20 -4.59 -11.49 11.31
N GLN A 21 -5.31 -11.26 12.41
CA GLN A 21 -6.73 -10.87 12.42
C GLN A 21 -6.94 -9.42 12.88
N ARG A 22 -5.90 -8.76 13.38
CA ARG A 22 -5.93 -7.38 13.88
C ARG A 22 -4.67 -6.63 13.45
N LEU A 23 -4.82 -5.33 13.26
CA LEU A 23 -3.70 -4.46 12.87
C LEU A 23 -2.58 -4.46 13.92
N GLU A 24 -2.92 -4.52 15.21
CA GLU A 24 -1.96 -4.54 16.30
C GLU A 24 -1.04 -5.76 16.24
N GLU A 25 -1.52 -6.90 15.78
CA GLU A 25 -0.72 -8.12 15.59
C GLU A 25 0.32 -7.93 14.48
N ILE A 26 -0.08 -7.29 13.36
CA ILE A 26 0.82 -6.92 12.27
C ILE A 26 1.92 -6.00 12.79
N GLN A 27 1.53 -4.95 13.52
CA GLN A 27 2.46 -3.98 14.09
C GLN A 27 3.47 -4.64 15.04
N GLN A 28 3.01 -5.54 15.92
CA GLN A 28 3.87 -6.26 16.86
C GLN A 28 4.90 -7.13 16.16
N LEU A 29 4.50 -7.90 15.16
CA LEU A 29 5.40 -8.77 14.39
C LEU A 29 6.46 -7.96 13.64
N VAL A 30 6.05 -6.88 12.97
CA VAL A 30 6.97 -6.00 12.25
C VAL A 30 7.95 -5.33 13.19
N ARG A 31 7.49 -4.77 14.33
CA ARG A 31 8.36 -4.15 15.34
C ARG A 31 9.36 -5.15 15.91
N ALA A 32 8.92 -6.35 16.25
CA ALA A 32 9.79 -7.38 16.82
C ALA A 32 10.96 -7.72 15.89
N PHE A 33 10.76 -7.65 14.58
CA PHE A 33 11.81 -7.87 13.60
C PHE A 33 12.65 -6.61 13.34
N ALA A 34 12.02 -5.45 13.17
CA ALA A 34 12.68 -4.26 12.66
C ALA A 34 13.42 -3.43 13.73
N ILE A 35 12.91 -3.38 14.96
CA ILE A 35 13.53 -2.59 16.05
C ILE A 35 14.97 -3.05 16.37
N PRO A 36 15.28 -4.35 16.47
CA PRO A 36 16.67 -4.80 16.69
C PRO A 36 17.64 -4.42 15.56
N LEU A 37 17.11 -4.08 14.38
CA LEU A 37 17.86 -3.63 13.20
C LEU A 37 17.97 -2.09 13.10
N GLY A 38 17.50 -1.37 14.14
CA GLY A 38 17.56 0.09 14.23
C GLY A 38 16.39 0.85 13.64
N TYR A 39 15.35 0.16 13.20
CA TYR A 39 14.14 0.79 12.63
C TYR A 39 13.05 0.92 13.68
N HIS A 40 12.66 2.14 14.00
CA HIS A 40 11.67 2.44 15.04
C HIS A 40 10.60 3.46 14.61
N ARG A 41 10.56 3.77 13.32
CA ARG A 41 9.51 4.58 12.67
C ARG A 41 8.91 3.78 11.53
N PHE A 42 7.59 3.77 11.44
CA PHE A 42 6.85 2.95 10.49
C PHE A 42 5.76 3.75 9.82
N ALA A 43 5.62 3.61 8.50
CA ALA A 43 4.46 4.08 7.77
C ALA A 43 4.06 3.03 6.73
N LEU A 44 2.80 2.60 6.79
CA LEU A 44 2.21 1.62 5.89
C LEU A 44 0.98 2.22 5.23
N PHE A 45 0.94 2.27 3.91
CA PHE A 45 -0.12 2.96 3.18
C PHE A 45 -0.36 2.36 1.79
N SER A 46 -1.60 2.55 1.27
CA SER A 46 -1.90 2.31 -0.14
C SER A 46 -1.65 3.57 -0.98
N ILE A 47 -1.43 3.35 -2.27
CA ILE A 47 -1.10 4.41 -3.23
C ILE A 47 -2.26 4.57 -4.20
N SER A 48 -2.71 5.82 -4.36
CA SER A 48 -3.74 6.17 -5.33
C SER A 48 -3.22 6.07 -6.77
N ALA A 49 -4.09 5.58 -7.66
CA ALA A 49 -3.83 5.66 -9.10
C ALA A 49 -4.09 7.06 -9.68
N SER A 50 -4.75 7.96 -8.90
CA SER A 50 -5.01 9.34 -9.34
C SER A 50 -3.76 10.21 -9.22
N GLU A 51 -3.70 11.30 -9.99
CA GLU A 51 -2.57 12.26 -9.95
C GLU A 51 -2.62 13.19 -8.72
N GLU A 52 -3.76 13.27 -8.02
CA GLU A 52 -4.01 14.25 -6.95
C GLU A 52 -3.47 13.88 -5.56
N GLY A 53 -2.76 12.78 -5.42
CA GLY A 53 -2.13 12.39 -4.16
C GLY A 53 -1.48 11.03 -4.24
N VAL A 54 -0.40 10.84 -3.48
CA VAL A 54 0.31 9.56 -3.50
C VAL A 54 -0.35 8.54 -2.57
N VAL A 55 -0.83 8.97 -1.40
CA VAL A 55 -1.41 8.09 -0.38
C VAL A 55 -2.93 8.08 -0.50
N GLU A 56 -3.51 6.90 -0.68
CA GLU A 56 -4.96 6.67 -0.72
C GLU A 56 -5.50 6.34 0.69
N HIS A 57 -4.89 5.35 1.36
CA HIS A 57 -5.21 4.97 2.73
C HIS A 57 -3.94 4.82 3.55
N LEU A 58 -3.95 5.38 4.75
CA LEU A 58 -2.89 5.21 5.73
C LEU A 58 -3.32 4.15 6.75
N TYR A 59 -2.69 2.98 6.71
CA TYR A 59 -3.01 1.87 7.61
C TYR A 59 -2.30 1.98 8.95
N TRP A 60 -1.05 2.45 8.92
CA TRP A 60 -0.23 2.55 10.12
C TRP A 60 0.78 3.67 9.98
N LEU A 61 0.87 4.50 11.02
CA LEU A 61 1.91 5.51 11.16
C LEU A 61 2.37 5.52 12.60
N GLU A 62 3.68 5.42 12.82
CA GLU A 62 4.28 5.35 14.13
C GLU A 62 5.67 5.99 14.13
N GLY A 63 6.01 6.64 15.26
CA GLY A 63 7.28 7.32 15.47
C GLY A 63 7.29 8.77 14.99
N GLU A 64 8.34 9.49 15.35
CA GLU A 64 8.53 10.90 15.01
C GLU A 64 9.11 11.05 13.61
N TRP A 65 8.28 11.43 12.65
CA TRP A 65 8.67 11.65 11.26
C TRP A 65 9.05 13.11 10.98
N LEU A 66 8.56 14.06 11.78
CA LEU A 66 8.79 15.50 11.65
C LEU A 66 9.67 16.01 12.80
N GLU A 67 10.48 17.04 12.55
CA GLU A 67 11.30 17.68 13.59
C GLU A 67 10.63 18.86 14.26
N SER A 68 9.68 19.51 13.57
CA SER A 68 8.91 20.60 14.15
C SER A 68 7.84 20.03 15.09
N GLY A 69 7.86 20.41 16.37
CA GLY A 69 6.77 20.12 17.31
C GLY A 69 5.44 20.81 16.99
N GLU A 70 5.28 21.36 15.80
CA GLU A 70 4.02 21.90 15.28
C GLU A 70 3.10 20.77 14.84
N ALA A 71 1.81 20.92 15.11
CA ALA A 71 0.78 20.02 14.68
C ALA A 71 0.61 20.11 13.14
N VAL A 72 1.49 19.45 12.42
CA VAL A 72 1.34 19.29 10.97
C VAL A 72 0.27 18.24 10.71
N ASP A 73 -0.64 18.54 9.79
CA ASP A 73 -1.55 17.52 9.29
C ASP A 73 -0.73 16.40 8.67
N LEU A 74 -0.65 15.30 9.40
CA LEU A 74 0.18 14.15 9.06
C LEU A 74 -0.25 13.51 7.74
N HIS A 75 -1.55 13.58 7.42
CA HIS A 75 -2.07 13.13 6.13
C HIS A 75 -1.62 14.05 4.98
N ALA A 76 -1.55 15.37 5.22
CA ALA A 76 -1.00 16.32 4.25
C ALA A 76 0.50 16.06 4.03
N TYR A 77 1.27 15.84 5.10
CA TYR A 77 2.69 15.49 4.99
C TYR A 77 2.92 14.20 4.20
N MET A 78 2.13 13.16 4.45
CA MET A 78 2.26 11.89 3.70
C MET A 78 1.92 12.06 2.21
N ARG A 79 0.97 12.92 1.86
CA ARG A 79 0.66 13.22 0.46
C ARG A 79 1.77 14.00 -0.24
N GLU A 80 2.43 14.91 0.47
CA GLU A 80 3.43 15.83 -0.06
C GLU A 80 4.87 15.37 0.20
N CYS A 81 5.06 14.26 0.94
CA CYS A 81 6.37 13.75 1.29
C CYS A 81 7.20 13.44 0.03
N PRO A 82 8.39 14.03 -0.13
CA PRO A 82 9.23 13.82 -1.30
C PRO A 82 9.57 12.34 -1.54
N MET A 83 9.65 11.54 -0.46
CA MET A 83 9.92 10.11 -0.56
C MET A 83 8.75 9.33 -1.14
N ALA A 84 7.51 9.76 -0.85
CA ALA A 84 6.33 9.16 -1.45
C ALA A 84 6.26 9.39 -2.96
N MET A 85 6.73 10.55 -3.45
CA MET A 85 6.83 10.82 -4.89
C MET A 85 7.81 9.88 -5.60
N HIS A 86 8.97 9.61 -5.00
CA HIS A 86 9.98 8.72 -5.58
C HIS A 86 9.56 7.25 -5.67
N ILE A 87 8.53 6.83 -4.92
CA ILE A 87 8.02 5.46 -4.99
C ILE A 87 7.46 5.15 -6.38
N ARG A 88 6.86 6.13 -7.06
CA ARG A 88 6.29 5.95 -8.42
C ARG A 88 7.35 5.74 -9.49
N GLU A 89 8.57 6.20 -9.24
CA GLU A 89 9.69 6.14 -10.18
C GLU A 89 10.58 4.90 -9.98
N ARG A 90 10.30 4.08 -8.95
CA ARG A 90 11.18 2.98 -8.55
C ARG A 90 10.41 1.71 -8.25
N ASP A 91 10.89 0.63 -8.82
CA ASP A 91 10.36 -0.74 -8.67
C ASP A 91 11.07 -1.55 -7.57
N GLN A 92 12.15 -1.02 -7.01
CA GLN A 92 12.98 -1.68 -6.00
C GLN A 92 13.01 -0.91 -4.68
N PRO A 93 13.18 -1.60 -3.54
CA PRO A 93 13.44 -0.96 -2.26
C PRO A 93 14.67 -0.06 -2.31
N PHE A 94 14.55 1.15 -1.78
CA PHE A 94 15.64 2.12 -1.77
C PHE A 94 15.83 2.77 -0.39
N PHE A 95 17.08 3.07 -0.08
CA PHE A 95 17.42 3.82 1.13
C PHE A 95 17.36 5.32 0.87
N TRP A 96 17.03 6.06 1.93
CA TRP A 96 17.06 7.52 1.96
C TRP A 96 17.69 8.02 3.26
N SER A 97 18.24 9.20 3.20
CA SER A 97 18.74 9.96 4.34
C SER A 97 18.10 11.33 4.37
N LYS A 98 17.69 11.76 5.56
CA LYS A 98 17.13 13.09 5.81
C LYS A 98 18.18 13.94 6.51
N THR A 99 18.42 15.12 5.98
CA THR A 99 19.27 16.14 6.58
C THR A 99 18.46 17.41 6.78
N VAL A 100 18.73 18.14 7.85
CA VAL A 100 18.16 19.46 8.10
C VAL A 100 19.19 20.48 7.68
N GLY A 101 18.88 21.26 6.65
CA GLY A 101 19.72 22.35 6.16
C GLY A 101 19.12 23.71 6.47
N ALA A 102 19.81 24.79 6.07
CA ALA A 102 19.34 26.17 6.24
C ALA A 102 17.99 26.47 5.52
N VAL A 103 17.60 25.65 4.57
CA VAL A 103 16.37 25.77 3.75
C VAL A 103 15.30 24.76 4.19
N GLY A 104 15.46 24.08 5.34
CA GLY A 104 14.54 23.07 5.84
C GLY A 104 15.02 21.64 5.62
N GLU A 105 14.08 20.70 5.69
CA GLU A 105 14.34 19.27 5.55
C GLU A 105 14.68 18.89 4.09
N GLN A 106 15.79 18.21 3.91
CA GLN A 106 16.21 17.69 2.61
C GLN A 106 16.31 16.17 2.66
N TYR A 107 15.66 15.51 1.70
CA TYR A 107 15.73 14.06 1.53
C TYR A 107 16.65 13.73 0.37
N ARG A 108 17.51 12.75 0.58
CA ARG A 108 18.41 12.24 -0.47
C ARG A 108 18.27 10.74 -0.55
N ILE A 109 18.08 10.23 -1.75
CA ILE A 109 18.19 8.80 -2.01
C ILE A 109 19.64 8.43 -1.99
N VAL A 110 19.98 7.43 -1.18
CA VAL A 110 21.36 6.99 -0.95
C VAL A 110 21.48 5.50 -1.25
N ARG A 111 22.66 5.09 -1.69
CA ARG A 111 22.95 3.67 -1.89
C ARG A 111 23.09 2.94 -0.55
N GLN A 112 23.73 3.60 0.40
CA GLN A 112 23.91 3.14 1.76
C GLN A 112 23.87 4.34 2.71
N PRO A 113 23.00 4.33 3.72
CA PRO A 113 22.99 5.35 4.77
C PRO A 113 24.26 5.29 5.59
N GLU A 114 24.85 6.44 5.87
CA GLU A 114 26.09 6.56 6.66
C GLU A 114 25.96 7.70 7.67
N GLY A 115 26.61 7.53 8.81
CA GLY A 115 26.71 8.55 9.87
C GLY A 115 25.49 8.62 10.78
N LEU A 116 25.44 9.71 11.57
CA LEU A 116 24.33 10.04 12.45
C LEU A 116 23.30 10.84 11.65
N GLY A 117 22.03 10.51 11.80
CA GLY A 117 20.95 11.22 11.11
C GLY A 117 19.72 10.35 10.96
N ARG A 118 18.68 10.93 10.38
CA ARG A 118 17.46 10.16 10.07
C ARG A 118 17.63 9.45 8.74
N HIS A 119 17.54 8.15 8.78
CA HIS A 119 17.65 7.28 7.62
C HIS A 119 16.40 6.42 7.49
N GLY A 120 16.18 5.85 6.33
CA GLY A 120 15.13 4.87 6.18
C GLY A 120 15.25 4.04 4.93
N LEU A 121 14.44 3.00 4.92
CA LEU A 121 14.19 2.11 3.79
C LEU A 121 12.75 2.32 3.32
N GLN A 122 12.59 2.65 2.06
CA GLN A 122 11.30 2.70 1.39
C GLN A 122 11.11 1.42 0.57
N VAL A 123 10.01 0.74 0.80
CA VAL A 123 9.67 -0.50 0.10
C VAL A 123 8.37 -0.31 -0.67
N PRO A 124 8.42 -0.21 -2.01
CA PRO A 124 7.21 -0.24 -2.83
C PRO A 124 6.61 -1.66 -2.83
N VAL A 125 5.29 -1.75 -2.83
CA VAL A 125 4.56 -3.00 -2.93
C VAL A 125 3.75 -3.02 -4.21
N TYR A 126 4.06 -4.01 -5.05
CA TYR A 126 3.41 -4.20 -6.34
C TYR A 126 2.39 -5.33 -6.28
N GLY A 127 1.33 -5.18 -7.03
CA GLY A 127 0.29 -6.17 -7.25
C GLY A 127 -0.05 -6.31 -8.73
N PRO A 128 -1.16 -6.97 -9.07
CA PRO A 128 -1.55 -7.25 -10.47
C PRO A 128 -1.71 -6.00 -11.34
N LEU A 129 -2.02 -4.86 -10.75
CA LEU A 129 -2.27 -3.60 -11.44
C LEU A 129 -1.11 -2.59 -11.34
N GLY A 130 0.05 -3.04 -10.90
CA GLY A 130 1.22 -2.18 -10.71
C GLY A 130 1.47 -1.83 -9.25
N LEU A 131 1.89 -0.59 -8.98
CA LEU A 131 2.18 -0.12 -7.64
C LEU A 131 0.88 0.06 -6.84
N GLU A 132 0.71 -0.69 -5.76
CA GLU A 132 -0.50 -0.69 -4.93
C GLU A 132 -0.30 -0.03 -3.57
N GLY A 133 0.92 -0.02 -3.07
CA GLY A 133 1.20 0.56 -1.77
C GLY A 133 2.69 0.62 -1.46
N ALA A 134 3.00 1.00 -0.23
CA ALA A 134 4.38 1.02 0.24
C ALA A 134 4.47 0.92 1.75
N MET A 135 5.64 0.52 2.21
CA MET A 135 6.03 0.60 3.61
C MET A 135 7.33 1.36 3.76
N SER A 136 7.33 2.33 4.66
CA SER A 136 8.50 3.08 5.07
C SER A 136 8.97 2.60 6.44
N PHE A 137 10.24 2.30 6.55
CA PHE A 137 10.94 2.01 7.79
C PHE A 137 11.95 3.12 8.06
N GLY A 138 11.89 3.75 9.22
CA GLY A 138 12.81 4.83 9.59
C GLY A 138 13.54 4.55 10.89
N GLY A 139 14.75 5.12 11.01
CA GLY A 139 15.59 5.03 12.21
C GLY A 139 16.75 6.00 12.17
N ASP A 140 17.52 6.06 13.25
CA ASP A 140 18.67 6.97 13.35
C ASP A 140 20.00 6.23 13.11
N GLN A 141 20.03 4.93 13.40
CA GLN A 141 21.15 4.01 13.15
C GLN A 141 20.56 2.69 12.64
N ILE A 142 20.41 2.56 11.33
CA ILE A 142 19.73 1.41 10.71
C ILE A 142 20.75 0.42 10.14
N ASP A 143 20.43 -0.87 10.21
CA ASP A 143 21.14 -1.89 9.44
C ASP A 143 20.72 -1.81 7.97
N ALA A 144 21.60 -1.27 7.14
CA ALA A 144 21.40 -1.13 5.69
C ALA A 144 22.01 -2.30 4.88
N SER A 145 22.26 -3.45 5.51
CA SER A 145 22.76 -4.62 4.81
C SER A 145 21.78 -5.13 3.76
N ALA A 146 22.31 -5.81 2.73
CA ALA A 146 21.47 -6.43 1.71
C ALA A 146 20.51 -7.47 2.30
N HIS A 147 20.93 -8.19 3.35
CA HIS A 147 20.09 -9.16 4.06
C HIS A 147 18.89 -8.48 4.72
N THR A 148 19.11 -7.40 5.45
CA THR A 148 18.05 -6.61 6.11
C THR A 148 17.12 -5.98 5.08
N ARG A 149 17.66 -5.40 4.00
CA ARG A 149 16.85 -4.82 2.93
C ARG A 149 15.89 -5.84 2.31
N VAL A 150 16.37 -7.05 1.98
CA VAL A 150 15.54 -8.12 1.41
C VAL A 150 14.54 -8.65 2.44
N GLY A 151 14.95 -8.83 3.69
CA GLY A 151 14.07 -9.28 4.76
C GLY A 151 12.93 -8.30 5.03
N LEU A 152 13.22 -7.00 5.13
CA LEU A 152 12.21 -5.96 5.32
C LEU A 152 11.31 -5.80 4.07
N ALA A 153 11.83 -6.03 2.87
CA ALA A 153 11.01 -6.02 1.66
C ALA A 153 9.95 -7.14 1.66
N LEU A 154 10.34 -8.34 2.08
CA LEU A 154 9.40 -9.46 2.23
C LEU A 154 8.33 -9.16 3.29
N ILE A 155 8.75 -8.65 4.45
CA ILE A 155 7.85 -8.29 5.56
C ILE A 155 6.91 -7.16 5.14
N ALA A 156 7.40 -6.13 4.43
CA ALA A 156 6.58 -5.01 3.94
C ALA A 156 5.45 -5.49 3.04
N ALA A 157 5.75 -6.37 2.08
CA ALA A 157 4.73 -6.94 1.20
C ALA A 157 3.69 -7.75 1.97
N ALA A 158 4.11 -8.63 2.88
CA ALA A 158 3.21 -9.43 3.71
C ALA A 158 2.35 -8.55 4.64
N ALA A 159 2.95 -7.55 5.31
CA ALA A 159 2.25 -6.62 6.18
C ALA A 159 1.22 -5.77 5.41
N PHE A 160 1.58 -5.29 4.20
CA PHE A 160 0.68 -4.53 3.35
C PHE A 160 -0.55 -5.36 2.96
N HIS A 161 -0.35 -6.56 2.46
CA HIS A 161 -1.48 -7.42 2.06
C HIS A 161 -2.34 -7.84 3.26
N ALA A 162 -1.74 -8.09 4.42
CA ALA A 162 -2.49 -8.38 5.64
C ALA A 162 -3.31 -7.17 6.11
N ALA A 163 -2.71 -5.97 6.19
CA ALA A 163 -3.41 -4.76 6.60
C ALA A 163 -4.54 -4.39 5.63
N ARG A 164 -4.29 -4.46 4.31
CA ARG A 164 -5.30 -4.23 3.29
C ARG A 164 -6.48 -5.19 3.42
N ARG A 165 -6.21 -6.47 3.63
CA ARG A 165 -7.26 -7.48 3.87
C ARG A 165 -8.12 -7.14 5.07
N LEU A 166 -7.53 -6.66 6.16
CA LEU A 166 -8.26 -6.33 7.39
C LEU A 166 -9.07 -5.03 7.28
N MET A 167 -8.54 -4.03 6.57
CA MET A 167 -9.10 -2.67 6.58
C MET A 167 -9.92 -2.33 5.33
N GLU A 168 -9.62 -2.95 4.20
CA GLU A 168 -10.30 -2.67 2.93
C GLU A 168 -11.25 -3.79 2.47
N MET A 169 -11.22 -4.96 3.12
CA MET A 169 -12.21 -5.98 2.81
C MET A 169 -13.60 -5.53 3.28
N PRO A 170 -14.66 -5.73 2.48
CA PRO A 170 -16.01 -5.49 2.91
C PRO A 170 -16.29 -6.30 4.17
N VAL A 171 -16.74 -5.64 5.25
CA VAL A 171 -17.28 -6.34 6.43
C VAL A 171 -18.33 -7.32 5.91
N ALA A 172 -18.14 -8.61 6.19
CA ALA A 172 -19.12 -9.65 5.86
C ALA A 172 -20.47 -9.25 6.44
N GLY A 173 -21.43 -8.88 5.60
CA GLY A 173 -22.75 -8.43 6.04
C GLY A 173 -23.34 -7.24 5.27
N HIS A 174 -22.56 -6.54 4.45
CA HIS A 174 -23.11 -5.62 3.47
C HIS A 174 -23.12 -6.32 2.09
N GLU A 175 -24.30 -6.45 1.50
CA GLU A 175 -24.54 -6.88 0.11
C GLU A 175 -23.95 -5.83 -0.90
N ARG A 176 -22.64 -5.53 -0.79
CA ARG A 176 -21.96 -4.57 -1.65
C ARG A 176 -21.17 -5.23 -2.78
N GLY A 177 -21.18 -6.55 -2.89
CA GLY A 177 -20.61 -7.25 -4.04
C GLY A 177 -21.34 -6.84 -5.35
N LEU A 178 -20.59 -6.81 -6.45
CA LEU A 178 -21.18 -6.63 -7.76
C LEU A 178 -22.26 -7.71 -8.01
N THR A 179 -23.39 -7.31 -8.57
CA THR A 179 -24.34 -8.29 -9.11
C THR A 179 -23.71 -9.03 -10.28
N GLY A 180 -24.21 -10.22 -10.60
CA GLY A 180 -23.71 -10.98 -11.74
C GLY A 180 -23.69 -10.17 -13.05
N ARG A 181 -24.70 -9.33 -13.28
CA ARG A 181 -24.77 -8.46 -14.47
C ARG A 181 -23.81 -7.28 -14.41
N GLU A 182 -23.59 -6.68 -13.26
CA GLU A 182 -22.59 -5.62 -13.08
C GLU A 182 -21.17 -6.16 -13.31
N ARG A 183 -20.89 -7.36 -12.79
CA ARG A 183 -19.63 -8.07 -13.01
C ARG A 183 -19.39 -8.38 -14.48
N GLU A 184 -20.35 -8.98 -15.15
CA GLU A 184 -20.28 -9.34 -16.54
C GLU A 184 -20.03 -8.10 -17.45
N VAL A 185 -20.72 -7.00 -17.20
CA VAL A 185 -20.53 -5.75 -17.96
C VAL A 185 -19.13 -5.17 -17.70
N LEU A 186 -18.66 -5.14 -16.44
CA LEU A 186 -17.32 -4.66 -16.11
C LEU A 186 -16.22 -5.53 -16.73
N GLU A 187 -16.43 -6.84 -16.81
CA GLU A 187 -15.49 -7.77 -17.43
C GLU A 187 -15.33 -7.51 -18.94
N TRP A 188 -16.40 -7.21 -19.66
CA TRP A 188 -16.32 -6.80 -21.06
C TRP A 188 -15.62 -5.45 -21.25
N VAL A 189 -15.87 -4.49 -20.32
CA VAL A 189 -15.19 -3.19 -20.35
C VAL A 189 -13.69 -3.34 -20.05
N SER A 190 -13.28 -4.23 -19.12
CA SER A 190 -11.86 -4.49 -18.85
C SER A 190 -11.10 -5.01 -20.07
N ARG A 191 -11.78 -5.74 -20.94
CA ARG A 191 -11.27 -6.23 -22.24
C ARG A 191 -11.32 -5.18 -23.38
N GLY A 192 -11.71 -3.94 -23.08
CA GLY A 192 -11.73 -2.84 -24.04
C GLY A 192 -12.94 -2.79 -24.97
N TRP A 193 -14.01 -3.53 -24.69
CA TRP A 193 -15.21 -3.53 -25.53
C TRP A 193 -16.00 -2.23 -25.38
N ARG A 194 -16.58 -1.77 -26.48
CA ARG A 194 -17.45 -0.60 -26.48
C ARG A 194 -18.84 -0.95 -25.94
N HIS A 195 -19.52 0.00 -25.30
CA HIS A 195 -20.84 -0.21 -24.71
C HIS A 195 -21.88 -0.74 -25.71
N ALA A 196 -21.78 -0.34 -26.99
CA ALA A 196 -22.68 -0.83 -28.04
C ALA A 196 -22.46 -2.32 -28.34
N ASP A 197 -21.20 -2.77 -28.36
CA ASP A 197 -20.85 -4.16 -28.62
C ASP A 197 -21.25 -5.05 -27.43
N ILE A 198 -21.03 -4.56 -26.21
CA ILE A 198 -21.49 -5.22 -24.98
C ILE A 198 -23.02 -5.35 -24.98
N ALA A 199 -23.73 -4.29 -25.34
CA ALA A 199 -25.18 -4.29 -25.42
C ALA A 199 -25.70 -5.34 -26.38
N THR A 200 -25.09 -5.44 -27.56
CA THR A 200 -25.43 -6.45 -28.57
C THR A 200 -25.16 -7.86 -28.06
N THR A 201 -23.98 -8.10 -27.50
CA THR A 201 -23.56 -9.43 -27.00
C THR A 201 -24.43 -9.92 -25.85
N LEU A 202 -24.78 -9.03 -24.92
CA LEU A 202 -25.58 -9.35 -23.73
C LEU A 202 -27.10 -9.25 -23.98
N LYS A 203 -27.52 -8.88 -25.21
CA LYS A 203 -28.91 -8.62 -25.58
C LYS A 203 -29.57 -7.56 -24.69
N LEU A 204 -28.84 -6.48 -24.42
CA LEU A 204 -29.27 -5.33 -23.63
C LEU A 204 -29.35 -4.07 -24.50
N SER A 205 -29.94 -3.01 -23.96
CA SER A 205 -29.77 -1.67 -24.53
C SER A 205 -28.46 -1.04 -24.04
N VAL A 206 -27.87 -0.13 -24.83
CA VAL A 206 -26.69 0.65 -24.40
C VAL A 206 -26.97 1.37 -23.09
N ARG A 207 -28.16 1.94 -22.91
CA ARG A 207 -28.62 2.59 -21.68
C ARG A 207 -28.60 1.62 -20.49
N THR A 208 -28.95 0.36 -20.72
CA THR A 208 -28.91 -0.67 -19.67
C THR A 208 -27.48 -0.99 -19.26
N VAL A 209 -26.56 -1.10 -20.22
CA VAL A 209 -25.11 -1.26 -19.95
C VAL A 209 -24.58 -0.09 -19.11
N GLU A 210 -24.90 1.17 -19.50
CA GLU A 210 -24.51 2.35 -18.73
C GLU A 210 -25.09 2.38 -17.31
N ASN A 211 -26.32 1.91 -17.14
CA ASN A 211 -26.94 1.79 -15.82
C ASN A 211 -26.22 0.74 -14.93
N HIS A 212 -25.83 -0.40 -15.52
CA HIS A 212 -25.03 -1.39 -14.78
C HIS A 212 -23.67 -0.82 -14.38
N LEU A 213 -22.99 -0.09 -15.27
CA LEU A 213 -21.71 0.57 -14.94
C LEU A 213 -21.87 1.65 -13.85
N ARG A 214 -22.95 2.44 -13.90
CA ARG A 214 -23.26 3.43 -12.86
C ARG A 214 -23.50 2.77 -11.52
N SER A 215 -24.27 1.68 -11.50
CA SER A 215 -24.56 0.91 -10.29
C SER A 215 -23.31 0.25 -9.73
N ALA A 216 -22.47 -0.34 -10.58
CA ALA A 216 -21.19 -0.92 -10.20
C ALA A 216 -20.27 0.13 -9.54
N ARG A 217 -20.11 1.31 -10.16
CA ARG A 217 -19.33 2.42 -9.56
C ARG A 217 -19.84 2.80 -8.18
N ARG A 218 -21.16 2.95 -8.02
CA ARG A 218 -21.76 3.27 -6.73
C ARG A 218 -21.53 2.19 -5.67
N ARG A 219 -21.62 0.89 -6.06
CA ARG A 219 -21.35 -0.23 -5.16
C ARG A 219 -19.91 -0.31 -4.72
N LEU A 220 -18.99 -0.05 -5.67
CA LEU A 220 -17.56 -0.06 -5.43
C LEU A 220 -17.04 1.24 -4.79
N GLY A 221 -17.89 2.27 -4.65
CA GLY A 221 -17.51 3.55 -4.03
C GLY A 221 -16.56 4.40 -4.86
N VAL A 222 -16.60 4.27 -6.20
CA VAL A 222 -15.67 4.95 -7.13
C VAL A 222 -16.38 5.89 -8.10
N ALA A 223 -15.64 6.88 -8.64
CA ALA A 223 -16.20 7.90 -9.52
C ALA A 223 -16.20 7.46 -11.01
N THR A 224 -15.18 6.75 -11.46
CA THR A 224 -14.99 6.41 -12.86
C THR A 224 -15.15 4.91 -13.15
N THR A 225 -15.46 4.56 -14.41
CA THR A 225 -15.53 3.16 -14.83
C THR A 225 -14.15 2.49 -14.82
N ALA A 226 -13.08 3.24 -15.13
CA ALA A 226 -11.72 2.72 -15.07
C ALA A 226 -11.33 2.35 -13.64
N GLU A 227 -11.68 3.18 -12.65
CA GLU A 227 -11.51 2.84 -11.24
C GLU A 227 -12.35 1.62 -10.84
N ALA A 228 -13.60 1.53 -11.32
CA ALA A 228 -14.46 0.38 -11.04
C ALA A 228 -13.85 -0.93 -11.55
N VAL A 229 -13.30 -0.93 -12.77
CA VAL A 229 -12.57 -2.08 -13.33
C VAL A 229 -11.37 -2.43 -12.45
N ARG A 230 -10.54 -1.44 -12.10
CA ARG A 230 -9.36 -1.65 -11.25
C ARG A 230 -9.72 -2.25 -9.87
N VAL A 231 -10.76 -1.70 -9.23
CA VAL A 231 -11.21 -2.20 -7.93
C VAL A 231 -11.80 -3.61 -8.05
N ALA A 232 -12.58 -3.89 -9.11
CA ALA A 232 -13.17 -5.20 -9.32
C ALA A 232 -12.11 -6.29 -9.58
N ILE A 233 -11.03 -5.98 -10.31
CA ILE A 233 -9.87 -6.89 -10.49
C ILE A 233 -9.15 -7.09 -9.16
N ARG A 234 -8.88 -6.02 -8.42
CA ARG A 234 -8.24 -6.09 -7.09
C ARG A 234 -9.02 -6.97 -6.12
N ASN A 235 -10.34 -6.86 -6.13
CA ASN A 235 -11.24 -7.64 -5.29
C ASN A 235 -11.46 -9.07 -5.81
N ARG A 236 -10.92 -9.42 -6.99
CA ARG A 236 -11.17 -10.69 -7.69
C ARG A 236 -12.64 -10.88 -8.08
N ASP A 237 -13.36 -9.79 -8.28
CA ASP A 237 -14.74 -9.82 -8.78
C ASP A 237 -14.78 -10.13 -10.28
N ILE A 238 -13.74 -9.70 -11.03
CA ILE A 238 -13.55 -9.96 -12.46
C ILE A 238 -12.09 -10.35 -12.76
N GLU A 239 -11.88 -11.00 -13.91
CA GLU A 239 -10.54 -11.26 -14.45
C GLU A 239 -10.06 -10.06 -15.28
N GLY A 240 -8.76 -9.74 -15.19
CA GLY A 240 -8.12 -8.63 -15.92
C GLY A 240 -7.45 -9.09 -17.20
#